data_a30d3efbd5c664e103d18f4e79e3b09f
#
_entry.id   a30d3efbd5c664e103d18f4e79e3b09f
#
_cell.length_a   1.000
_cell.length_b   1.000
_cell.length_c   1.000
_cell.angle_alpha   90.00
_cell.angle_beta   90.00
_cell.angle_gamma   90.00
#
_symmetry.space_group_name_H-M   'P 1'
#
loop_
_entity.id
_entity.type
_entity.pdbx_description
1 polymer ?
#
loop_
_entity_poly.entity_id
_entity_poly.type
_entity_poly.pdbx_seq_one_letter_code
_entity_poly.pdbx_strand_id
1 'polypeptide(L)'
;MGKTYYFWLKIKTKEMENYSETLITPSKIKQMVPSGISLGIGDDFFISRLQERPQYTYLQYPFRVDCYLAAYCVEGSVDCSVNLTDYHLTTGTLLLITPGNIIRITQPDELDQNLRVTLICVSASYISNIGINPSKVLVEAVEVLRDPCIHLSDDEAEMLHKYVNLALDITKTNSQFVKESIGGLVSSVFYQFAGFLANSKRREDMEKPVRTTRQRQMLEQF
;
A
#
# COMPACT_ATOMS: atom_id res chain seq x y z
N MET A 1 9.39 42.74 -8.97
CA MET A 1 9.47 41.41 -8.30
C MET A 1 8.13 40.77 -7.92
N GLY A 2 7.00 41.46 -7.84
CA GLY A 2 5.70 40.91 -7.40
C GLY A 2 4.92 40.08 -8.43
N LYS A 3 5.01 40.38 -9.72
CA LYS A 3 4.19 39.74 -10.75
C LYS A 3 4.61 38.28 -11.07
N THR A 4 5.88 37.98 -11.00
CA THR A 4 6.42 36.62 -11.27
C THR A 4 6.06 35.65 -10.13
N TYR A 5 6.07 36.13 -8.88
CA TYR A 5 5.69 35.35 -7.71
C TYR A 5 4.19 34.99 -7.71
N TYR A 6 3.34 35.96 -8.10
CA TYR A 6 1.88 35.75 -8.24
C TYR A 6 1.53 34.80 -9.38
N PHE A 7 2.27 34.83 -10.48
CA PHE A 7 2.08 33.91 -11.60
C PHE A 7 2.49 32.51 -11.23
N TRP A 8 3.59 32.35 -10.49
CA TRP A 8 4.05 31.06 -9.94
C TRP A 8 3.07 30.47 -8.91
N LEU A 9 2.53 31.32 -8.03
CA LEU A 9 1.49 30.89 -7.08
C LEU A 9 0.21 30.44 -7.78
N LYS A 10 -0.21 31.15 -8.85
CA LYS A 10 -1.41 30.77 -9.62
C LYS A 10 -1.23 29.48 -10.42
N ILE A 11 -0.04 29.23 -10.96
CA ILE A 11 0.28 27.95 -11.62
C ILE A 11 0.27 26.86 -10.57
N LYS A 12 0.90 27.04 -9.43
CA LYS A 12 0.96 26.08 -8.34
C LYS A 12 -0.43 25.77 -7.76
N THR A 13 -1.29 26.78 -7.59
CA THR A 13 -2.69 26.58 -7.12
C THR A 13 -3.54 25.85 -8.16
N LYS A 14 -3.38 26.15 -9.45
CA LYS A 14 -4.12 25.48 -10.53
C LYS A 14 -3.65 24.04 -10.77
N GLU A 15 -2.37 23.77 -10.56
CA GLU A 15 -1.85 22.40 -10.51
C GLU A 15 -2.36 21.67 -9.28
N MET A 16 -2.39 22.30 -8.09
CA MET A 16 -2.92 21.71 -6.86
C MET A 16 -4.42 21.39 -6.96
N GLU A 17 -5.25 22.26 -7.56
CA GLU A 17 -6.67 21.99 -7.77
C GLU A 17 -6.90 20.80 -8.73
N ASN A 18 -6.05 20.62 -9.74
CA ASN A 18 -6.11 19.45 -10.62
C ASN A 18 -5.63 18.16 -9.96
N TYR A 19 -4.75 18.21 -8.94
CA TYR A 19 -4.22 17.01 -8.26
C TYR A 19 -5.13 16.53 -7.13
N SER A 20 -5.90 17.42 -6.47
CA SER A 20 -6.80 17.03 -5.37
C SER A 20 -7.99 16.19 -5.82
N GLU A 21 -8.33 16.21 -7.12
CA GLU A 21 -9.41 15.40 -7.72
C GLU A 21 -8.91 14.20 -8.53
N THR A 22 -7.59 14.00 -8.66
CA THR A 22 -7.06 12.97 -9.54
C THR A 22 -7.10 11.62 -8.85
N LEU A 23 -8.06 10.80 -9.25
CA LEU A 23 -8.09 9.38 -8.94
C LEU A 23 -6.88 8.68 -9.56
N ILE A 24 -6.08 8.02 -8.73
CA ILE A 24 -4.86 7.33 -9.17
C ILE A 24 -5.14 5.84 -9.34
N THR A 25 -5.14 5.41 -10.60
CA THR A 25 -5.31 4.02 -11.04
C THR A 25 -3.96 3.27 -11.05
N PRO A 26 -3.95 1.93 -11.14
CA PRO A 26 -2.71 1.15 -11.31
C PRO A 26 -1.82 1.65 -12.44
N SER A 27 -2.39 2.00 -13.61
CA SER A 27 -1.64 2.57 -14.73
C SER A 27 -0.96 3.90 -14.40
N LYS A 28 -1.61 4.76 -13.65
CA LYS A 28 -1.01 6.02 -13.23
C LYS A 28 0.11 5.79 -12.22
N ILE A 29 -0.06 4.87 -11.27
CA ILE A 29 1.01 4.48 -10.35
C ILE A 29 2.21 3.96 -11.13
N LYS A 30 1.98 3.11 -12.14
CA LYS A 30 3.03 2.59 -13.02
C LYS A 30 3.81 3.70 -13.73
N GLN A 31 3.15 4.77 -14.16
CA GLN A 31 3.80 5.92 -14.80
C GLN A 31 4.61 6.78 -13.83
N MET A 32 4.21 6.80 -12.55
CA MET A 32 4.89 7.57 -11.49
C MET A 32 6.11 6.84 -10.93
N VAL A 33 6.17 5.53 -11.11
CA VAL A 33 7.26 4.68 -10.64
C VAL A 33 8.36 4.65 -11.69
N PRO A 34 9.63 5.00 -11.35
CA PRO A 34 10.73 4.95 -12.29
C PRO A 34 10.94 3.53 -12.78
N SER A 35 11.66 3.41 -13.90
CA SER A 35 11.98 2.18 -14.60
C SER A 35 12.80 1.20 -13.75
N GLY A 36 12.12 0.58 -12.78
CA GLY A 36 12.57 -0.63 -12.11
C GLY A 36 11.95 -1.87 -12.75
N ILE A 37 12.03 -3.01 -12.10
CA ILE A 37 11.29 -4.21 -12.50
C ILE A 37 9.80 -3.93 -12.25
N SER A 38 9.10 -3.55 -13.30
CA SER A 38 7.70 -3.15 -13.27
C SER A 38 6.94 -3.96 -14.30
N LEU A 39 6.06 -4.84 -13.86
CA LEU A 39 5.26 -5.71 -14.70
C LEU A 39 3.79 -5.56 -14.36
N GLY A 40 2.90 -5.72 -15.34
CA GLY A 40 1.46 -5.58 -15.12
C GLY A 40 0.61 -6.05 -16.29
N ILE A 41 -0.68 -6.15 -16.04
CA ILE A 41 -1.70 -6.52 -17.01
C ILE A 41 -2.63 -5.32 -17.19
N GLY A 42 -2.36 -4.51 -18.22
CA GLY A 42 -3.15 -3.31 -18.52
C GLY A 42 -3.32 -2.42 -17.29
N ASP A 43 -4.57 -2.03 -17.03
CA ASP A 43 -4.98 -1.25 -15.85
C ASP A 43 -5.42 -2.12 -14.66
N ASP A 44 -5.40 -3.43 -14.80
CA ASP A 44 -5.96 -4.36 -13.83
C ASP A 44 -4.99 -4.72 -12.70
N PHE A 45 -3.74 -4.96 -13.06
CA PHE A 45 -2.72 -5.43 -12.14
C PHE A 45 -1.36 -4.81 -12.44
N PHE A 46 -0.65 -4.44 -11.39
CA PHE A 46 0.69 -3.90 -11.50
C PHE A 46 1.51 -4.31 -10.28
N ILE A 47 2.74 -4.74 -10.53
CA ILE A 47 3.72 -5.04 -9.50
C ILE A 47 5.03 -4.37 -9.85
N SER A 48 5.69 -3.75 -8.87
CA SER A 48 6.98 -3.10 -9.04
C SER A 48 7.87 -3.30 -7.83
N ARG A 49 9.17 -3.40 -8.10
CA ARG A 49 10.22 -3.26 -7.10
C ARG A 49 10.94 -1.95 -7.32
N LEU A 50 10.73 -1.01 -6.42
CA LEU A 50 11.42 0.26 -6.40
C LEU A 50 12.82 0.04 -5.85
N GLN A 51 13.84 0.31 -6.67
CA GLN A 51 15.26 0.20 -6.31
C GLN A 51 15.98 1.54 -6.41
N GLU A 52 15.33 2.54 -7.00
CA GLU A 52 15.87 3.88 -7.21
C GLU A 52 14.89 4.91 -6.67
N ARG A 53 15.39 6.09 -6.33
CA ARG A 53 14.54 7.21 -5.94
C ARG A 53 13.53 7.49 -7.06
N PRO A 54 12.22 7.36 -6.82
CA PRO A 54 11.23 7.86 -7.75
C PRO A 54 11.47 9.34 -8.01
N GLN A 55 11.15 9.84 -9.21
CA GLN A 55 11.14 11.30 -9.46
C GLN A 55 9.88 11.88 -8.82
N TYR A 56 10.03 12.39 -7.59
CA TYR A 56 8.97 12.65 -6.62
C TYR A 56 8.12 13.88 -6.84
N THR A 57 8.24 14.57 -7.95
CA THR A 57 7.44 15.79 -8.19
C THR A 57 5.93 15.55 -7.98
N TYR A 58 5.45 14.34 -8.17
CA TYR A 58 4.03 13.99 -8.01
C TYR A 58 3.66 13.51 -6.60
N LEU A 59 4.61 12.95 -5.84
CA LEU A 59 4.35 12.38 -4.51
C LEU A 59 4.31 13.42 -3.38
N GLN A 60 4.64 14.69 -3.69
CA GLN A 60 4.57 15.80 -2.74
C GLN A 60 3.12 16.15 -2.36
N TYR A 61 2.17 15.82 -3.22
CA TYR A 61 0.77 16.18 -3.03
C TYR A 61 -0.04 14.97 -2.62
N PRO A 62 -1.07 15.17 -1.75
CA PRO A 62 -2.01 14.08 -1.45
C PRO A 62 -2.72 13.63 -2.72
N PHE A 63 -2.90 12.32 -2.88
CA PHE A 63 -3.64 11.74 -3.99
C PHE A 63 -4.60 10.65 -3.51
N ARG A 64 -5.74 10.54 -4.17
CA ARG A 64 -6.72 9.50 -3.89
C ARG A 64 -6.45 8.28 -4.75
N VAL A 65 -6.39 7.11 -4.13
CA VAL A 65 -6.13 5.84 -4.80
C VAL A 65 -7.44 5.19 -5.21
N ASP A 66 -7.50 4.68 -6.46
CA ASP A 66 -8.64 3.94 -7.02
C ASP A 66 -8.30 2.47 -7.27
N CYS A 67 -7.50 1.92 -6.38
CA CYS A 67 -7.11 0.51 -6.43
C CYS A 67 -6.79 -0.01 -5.03
N TYR A 68 -6.68 -1.31 -4.89
CA TYR A 68 -6.02 -1.92 -3.75
C TYR A 68 -4.51 -1.82 -3.97
N LEU A 69 -3.82 -1.23 -3.00
CA LEU A 69 -2.38 -1.03 -3.03
C LEU A 69 -1.76 -1.67 -1.78
N ALA A 70 -0.79 -2.54 -1.99
CA ALA A 70 0.09 -3.02 -0.94
C ALA A 70 1.50 -2.48 -1.18
N ALA A 71 2.07 -1.80 -0.18
CA ALA A 71 3.43 -1.28 -0.19
C ALA A 71 4.23 -1.97 0.91
N TYR A 72 5.19 -2.81 0.54
CA TYR A 72 6.06 -3.51 1.46
C TYR A 72 7.45 -2.88 1.46
N CYS A 73 7.88 -2.38 2.61
CA CYS A 73 9.22 -1.83 2.79
C CYS A 73 10.23 -2.96 2.95
N VAL A 74 11.04 -3.18 1.91
CA VAL A 74 12.06 -4.23 1.89
C VAL A 74 13.34 -3.77 2.61
N GLU A 75 13.68 -2.48 2.49
CA GLU A 75 14.87 -1.87 3.09
C GLU A 75 14.65 -0.36 3.24
N GLY A 76 15.23 0.22 4.28
CA GLY A 76 15.16 1.66 4.56
C GLY A 76 13.90 2.07 5.30
N SER A 77 13.52 3.34 5.15
CA SER A 77 12.33 3.91 5.79
C SER A 77 11.69 5.01 4.94
N VAL A 78 10.39 5.23 5.15
CA VAL A 78 9.62 6.31 4.51
C VAL A 78 8.48 6.76 5.40
N ASP A 79 8.29 8.07 5.50
CA ASP A 79 7.17 8.69 6.18
C ASP A 79 6.04 8.98 5.19
N CYS A 80 4.84 8.53 5.53
CA CYS A 80 3.64 8.78 4.73
C CYS A 80 2.43 9.05 5.62
N SER A 81 1.39 9.62 5.05
CA SER A 81 0.09 9.70 5.71
C SER A 81 -0.98 9.01 4.88
N VAL A 82 -1.91 8.35 5.57
CA VAL A 82 -3.11 7.74 4.99
C VAL A 82 -4.32 8.32 5.70
N ASN A 83 -5.20 8.98 4.95
CA ASN A 83 -6.40 9.64 5.51
C ASN A 83 -6.08 10.53 6.72
N LEU A 84 -5.01 11.34 6.64
CA LEU A 84 -4.54 12.26 7.68
C LEU A 84 -3.88 11.58 8.91
N THR A 85 -3.70 10.27 8.92
CA THR A 85 -2.92 9.56 9.94
C THR A 85 -1.51 9.33 9.42
N ASP A 86 -0.51 9.73 10.19
CA ASP A 86 0.90 9.60 9.82
C ASP A 86 1.42 8.21 10.18
N TYR A 87 2.22 7.62 9.29
CA TYR A 87 2.85 6.32 9.43
C TYR A 87 4.33 6.42 9.10
N HIS A 88 5.14 5.77 9.91
CA HIS A 88 6.57 5.58 9.67
C HIS A 88 6.80 4.13 9.23
N LEU A 89 7.02 3.92 7.94
CA LEU A 89 7.29 2.60 7.37
C LEU A 89 8.77 2.31 7.46
N THR A 90 9.13 1.20 8.07
CA THR A 90 10.51 0.70 8.15
C THR A 90 10.61 -0.67 7.48
N THR A 91 11.82 -1.18 7.32
CA THR A 91 12.07 -2.54 6.83
C THR A 91 11.15 -3.55 7.52
N GLY A 92 10.49 -4.41 6.74
CA GLY A 92 9.54 -5.41 7.23
C GLY A 92 8.10 -4.91 7.37
N THR A 93 7.84 -3.63 7.14
CA THR A 93 6.49 -3.05 7.25
C THR A 93 5.70 -3.21 5.95
N LEU A 94 4.46 -3.67 6.06
CA LEU A 94 3.47 -3.74 4.99
C LEU A 94 2.36 -2.73 5.24
N LEU A 95 2.15 -1.81 4.28
CA LEU A 95 1.06 -0.86 4.26
C LEU A 95 0.00 -1.32 3.25
N LEU A 96 -1.24 -1.46 3.71
CA LEU A 96 -2.39 -1.89 2.89
C LEU A 96 -3.37 -0.73 2.70
N ILE A 97 -3.60 -0.36 1.46
CA ILE A 97 -4.45 0.75 1.06
C ILE A 97 -5.64 0.23 0.26
N THR A 98 -6.83 0.73 0.59
CA THR A 98 -8.05 0.41 -0.14
C THR A 98 -8.47 1.55 -1.06
N PRO A 99 -9.29 1.28 -2.10
CA PRO A 99 -9.84 2.32 -2.95
C PRO A 99 -10.53 3.43 -2.14
N GLY A 100 -10.31 4.67 -2.52
CA GLY A 100 -10.86 5.85 -1.85
C GLY A 100 -9.95 6.46 -0.79
N ASN A 101 -8.92 5.75 -0.31
CA ASN A 101 -7.95 6.32 0.63
C ASN A 101 -7.12 7.42 -0.03
N ILE A 102 -6.75 8.40 0.79
CA ILE A 102 -5.86 9.49 0.39
C ILE A 102 -4.48 9.22 0.97
N ILE A 103 -3.46 9.22 0.12
CA ILE A 103 -2.06 9.01 0.50
C ILE A 103 -1.26 10.27 0.23
N ARG A 104 -0.29 10.52 1.09
CA ARG A 104 0.74 11.54 0.92
C ARG A 104 2.07 10.98 1.42
N ILE A 105 3.14 11.15 0.66
CA ILE A 105 4.50 10.95 1.15
C ILE A 105 4.93 12.21 1.87
N THR A 106 5.32 12.08 3.13
CA THR A 106 5.83 13.18 3.95
C THR A 106 7.32 13.31 3.67
N GLN A 107 7.83 14.51 3.47
CA GLN A 107 9.25 14.76 3.22
C GLN A 107 9.88 13.95 2.07
N PRO A 108 9.33 14.02 0.85
CA PRO A 108 9.85 13.25 -0.29
C PRO A 108 11.30 13.59 -0.66
N ASP A 109 11.80 14.76 -0.27
CA ASP A 109 13.17 15.20 -0.53
C ASP A 109 14.20 14.57 0.44
N GLU A 110 13.74 14.04 1.59
CA GLU A 110 14.55 13.45 2.66
C GLU A 110 14.50 11.92 2.67
N LEU A 111 13.96 11.29 1.63
CA LEU A 111 13.83 9.83 1.57
C LEU A 111 15.18 9.13 1.71
N ASP A 112 15.16 8.04 2.46
CA ASP A 112 16.30 7.15 2.64
C ASP A 112 16.88 6.72 1.29
N GLN A 113 18.19 6.85 1.12
CA GLN A 113 18.88 6.48 -0.12
C GLN A 113 18.83 4.96 -0.39
N ASN A 114 18.65 4.18 0.67
CA ASN A 114 18.55 2.72 0.61
C ASN A 114 17.10 2.24 0.52
N LEU A 115 16.12 3.16 0.43
CA LEU A 115 14.71 2.79 0.39
C LEU A 115 14.42 1.85 -0.78
N ARG A 116 13.93 0.66 -0.45
CA ARG A 116 13.45 -0.35 -1.38
C ARG A 116 12.02 -0.74 -1.00
N VAL A 117 11.11 -0.57 -1.93
CA VAL A 117 9.69 -0.86 -1.71
C VAL A 117 9.18 -1.78 -2.82
N THR A 118 8.46 -2.82 -2.43
CA THR A 118 7.66 -3.61 -3.36
C THR A 118 6.23 -3.07 -3.35
N LEU A 119 5.73 -2.67 -4.53
CA LEU A 119 4.35 -2.22 -4.73
C LEU A 119 3.56 -3.30 -5.46
N ILE A 120 2.36 -3.58 -4.98
CA ILE A 120 1.37 -4.44 -5.64
C ILE A 120 0.08 -3.64 -5.73
N CYS A 121 -0.38 -3.38 -6.96
CA CYS A 121 -1.60 -2.62 -7.22
C CYS A 121 -2.58 -3.49 -8.00
N VAL A 122 -3.84 -3.51 -7.56
CA VAL A 122 -4.91 -4.29 -8.21
C VAL A 122 -6.16 -3.43 -8.30
N SER A 123 -6.75 -3.30 -9.49
CA SER A 123 -7.97 -2.55 -9.67
C SER A 123 -9.15 -3.18 -8.93
N ALA A 124 -10.10 -2.37 -8.45
CA ALA A 124 -11.30 -2.85 -7.78
C ALA A 124 -12.16 -3.72 -8.73
N SER A 125 -12.21 -3.36 -10.02
CA SER A 125 -12.91 -4.13 -11.05
C SER A 125 -12.30 -5.51 -11.24
N TYR A 126 -10.97 -5.62 -11.24
CA TYR A 126 -10.30 -6.92 -11.37
C TYR A 126 -10.57 -7.83 -10.18
N ILE A 127 -10.50 -7.30 -8.95
CA ILE A 127 -10.85 -8.03 -7.72
C ILE A 127 -12.29 -8.58 -7.79
N SER A 128 -13.23 -7.76 -8.26
CA SER A 128 -14.63 -8.19 -8.44
C SER A 128 -14.77 -9.29 -9.49
N ASN A 129 -14.04 -9.19 -10.61
CA ASN A 129 -14.10 -10.13 -11.72
C ASN A 129 -13.50 -11.49 -11.40
N ILE A 130 -12.50 -11.58 -10.52
CA ILE A 130 -11.91 -12.86 -10.08
C ILE A 130 -12.66 -13.48 -8.89
N GLY A 131 -13.83 -12.94 -8.55
CA GLY A 131 -14.73 -13.51 -7.55
C GLY A 131 -14.30 -13.34 -6.10
N ILE A 132 -13.30 -12.49 -5.83
CA ILE A 132 -12.97 -12.11 -4.46
C ILE A 132 -14.06 -11.18 -3.94
N ASN A 133 -14.59 -11.49 -2.76
CA ASN A 133 -15.42 -10.58 -2.01
C ASN A 133 -14.56 -9.88 -0.94
N PRO A 134 -14.13 -8.63 -1.19
CA PRO A 134 -13.26 -7.93 -0.24
C PRO A 134 -13.93 -7.78 1.12
N SER A 135 -15.25 -7.59 1.16
CA SER A 135 -15.98 -7.42 2.42
C SER A 135 -15.91 -8.65 3.33
N LYS A 136 -15.87 -9.87 2.78
CA LYS A 136 -15.71 -11.09 3.59
C LYS A 136 -14.35 -11.17 4.27
N VAL A 137 -13.31 -10.74 3.56
CA VAL A 137 -11.93 -10.75 4.05
C VAL A 137 -11.73 -9.61 5.05
N LEU A 138 -12.36 -8.47 4.79
CA LEU A 138 -12.22 -7.25 5.58
C LEU A 138 -13.10 -7.23 6.83
N VAL A 139 -14.21 -8.00 6.90
CA VAL A 139 -15.06 -8.06 8.10
C VAL A 139 -14.29 -8.64 9.28
N GLU A 140 -13.44 -9.64 9.06
CA GLU A 140 -12.55 -10.16 10.11
C GLU A 140 -11.37 -9.21 10.41
N ALA A 141 -11.10 -8.28 9.50
CA ALA A 141 -9.99 -7.31 9.56
C ALA A 141 -10.44 -5.86 9.82
N VAL A 142 -11.73 -5.59 10.11
CA VAL A 142 -12.27 -4.22 10.25
C VAL A 142 -11.51 -3.36 11.27
N GLU A 143 -11.01 -3.95 12.35
CA GLU A 143 -10.17 -3.21 13.28
C GLU A 143 -8.79 -2.88 12.70
N VAL A 144 -8.31 -3.70 11.79
CA VAL A 144 -7.01 -3.53 11.11
C VAL A 144 -7.11 -2.51 9.99
N LEU A 145 -8.32 -2.29 9.41
CA LEU A 145 -8.54 -1.17 8.49
C LEU A 145 -8.41 0.20 9.18
N ARG A 146 -8.42 0.24 10.50
CA ARG A 146 -8.09 1.44 11.28
C ARG A 146 -6.58 1.67 11.35
N ASP A 147 -5.81 0.59 11.29
CA ASP A 147 -4.36 0.63 11.17
C ASP A 147 -3.93 -0.21 9.97
N PRO A 148 -3.76 0.41 8.78
CA PRO A 148 -3.37 -0.27 7.55
C PRO A 148 -1.91 -0.71 7.54
N CYS A 149 -1.13 -0.42 8.59
CA CYS A 149 0.30 -0.61 8.66
C CYS A 149 0.61 -1.76 9.63
N ILE A 150 1.18 -2.85 9.13
CA ILE A 150 1.56 -4.01 9.93
C ILE A 150 3.03 -4.38 9.72
N HIS A 151 3.67 -4.89 10.76
CA HIS A 151 5.00 -5.48 10.65
C HIS A 151 4.89 -6.98 10.40
N LEU A 152 5.48 -7.45 9.30
CA LEU A 152 5.50 -8.87 8.94
C LEU A 152 6.56 -9.62 9.74
N SER A 153 6.27 -10.87 10.13
CA SER A 153 7.32 -11.78 10.58
C SER A 153 8.21 -12.20 9.41
N ASP A 154 9.38 -12.77 9.71
CA ASP A 154 10.31 -13.25 8.67
C ASP A 154 9.65 -14.26 7.73
N ASP A 155 8.86 -15.19 8.26
CA ASP A 155 8.11 -16.18 7.48
C ASP A 155 7.05 -15.54 6.58
N GLU A 156 6.33 -14.52 7.09
CA GLU A 156 5.32 -13.76 6.34
C GLU A 156 5.98 -12.94 5.22
N ALA A 157 7.12 -12.31 5.50
CA ALA A 157 7.91 -11.57 4.53
C ALA A 157 8.45 -12.50 3.43
N GLU A 158 9.01 -13.67 3.80
CA GLU A 158 9.46 -14.69 2.84
C GLU A 158 8.31 -15.18 1.95
N MET A 159 7.14 -15.43 2.54
CA MET A 159 5.94 -15.82 1.79
C MET A 159 5.54 -14.75 0.78
N LEU A 160 5.52 -13.48 1.18
CA LEU A 160 5.23 -12.35 0.29
C LEU A 160 6.26 -12.29 -0.86
N HIS A 161 7.54 -12.47 -0.58
CA HIS A 161 8.59 -12.50 -1.60
C HIS A 161 8.38 -13.64 -2.62
N LYS A 162 7.94 -14.82 -2.19
CA LYS A 162 7.61 -15.95 -3.09
C LYS A 162 6.45 -15.59 -4.02
N TYR A 163 5.39 -14.97 -3.51
CA TYR A 163 4.26 -14.50 -4.33
C TYR A 163 4.70 -13.45 -5.36
N VAL A 164 5.49 -12.48 -4.94
CA VAL A 164 6.02 -11.42 -5.82
C VAL A 164 6.88 -12.02 -6.93
N ASN A 165 7.80 -12.94 -6.62
CA ASN A 165 8.63 -13.61 -7.60
C ASN A 165 7.79 -14.42 -8.59
N LEU A 166 6.82 -15.19 -8.09
CA LEU A 166 5.93 -15.99 -8.94
C LEU A 166 5.11 -15.10 -9.88
N ALA A 167 4.58 -13.96 -9.39
CA ALA A 167 3.86 -13.01 -10.24
C ALA A 167 4.76 -12.47 -11.36
N LEU A 168 5.99 -12.08 -11.02
CA LEU A 168 6.97 -11.60 -12.00
C LEU A 168 7.31 -12.67 -13.04
N ASP A 169 7.42 -13.92 -12.63
CA ASP A 169 7.75 -15.01 -13.58
C ASP A 169 6.55 -15.36 -14.47
N ILE A 170 5.33 -15.42 -13.93
CA ILE A 170 4.11 -15.63 -14.74
C ILE A 170 3.97 -14.54 -15.82
N THR A 171 4.20 -13.26 -15.48
CA THR A 171 4.04 -12.16 -16.44
C THR A 171 5.09 -12.16 -17.56
N LYS A 172 6.21 -12.87 -17.39
CA LYS A 172 7.25 -13.05 -18.44
C LYS A 172 6.91 -14.20 -19.39
N THR A 173 5.95 -15.04 -19.06
CA THR A 173 5.57 -16.17 -19.92
C THR A 173 4.76 -15.68 -21.14
N ASN A 174 4.91 -16.37 -22.28
CA ASN A 174 4.10 -16.14 -23.47
C ASN A 174 2.79 -16.98 -23.44
N SER A 175 2.28 -17.30 -22.25
CA SER A 175 1.07 -18.08 -22.12
C SER A 175 -0.16 -17.21 -22.41
N GLN A 176 -1.12 -17.76 -23.14
CA GLN A 176 -2.43 -17.11 -23.34
C GLN A 176 -3.24 -17.03 -22.02
N PHE A 177 -2.87 -17.77 -20.98
CA PHE A 177 -3.52 -17.81 -19.68
C PHE A 177 -2.83 -16.98 -18.60
N VAL A 178 -1.96 -16.04 -18.98
CA VAL A 178 -1.26 -15.16 -18.01
C VAL A 178 -2.25 -14.41 -17.12
N LYS A 179 -3.34 -13.88 -17.70
CA LYS A 179 -4.34 -13.11 -16.97
C LYS A 179 -5.06 -13.97 -15.92
N GLU A 180 -5.46 -15.17 -16.27
CA GLU A 180 -6.12 -16.12 -15.39
C GLU A 180 -5.18 -16.61 -14.28
N SER A 181 -3.92 -16.88 -14.63
CA SER A 181 -2.89 -17.31 -13.67
C SER A 181 -2.61 -16.22 -12.63
N ILE A 182 -2.50 -14.96 -13.08
CA ILE A 182 -2.36 -13.82 -12.16
C ILE A 182 -3.63 -13.65 -11.31
N GLY A 183 -4.84 -13.87 -11.87
CA GLY A 183 -6.08 -13.83 -11.11
C GLY A 183 -6.11 -14.82 -9.95
N GLY A 184 -5.69 -16.06 -10.19
CA GLY A 184 -5.54 -17.06 -9.14
C GLY A 184 -4.51 -16.66 -8.06
N LEU A 185 -3.38 -16.09 -8.50
CA LEU A 185 -2.34 -15.63 -7.59
C LEU A 185 -2.81 -14.44 -6.75
N VAL A 186 -3.47 -13.45 -7.35
CA VAL A 186 -4.05 -12.29 -6.65
C VAL A 186 -5.07 -12.75 -5.61
N SER A 187 -5.93 -13.71 -5.96
CA SER A 187 -6.89 -14.30 -5.01
C SER A 187 -6.17 -14.91 -3.80
N SER A 188 -5.11 -15.67 -4.03
CA SER A 188 -4.32 -16.29 -2.96
C SER A 188 -3.63 -15.23 -2.08
N VAL A 189 -2.98 -14.23 -2.68
CA VAL A 189 -2.32 -13.12 -1.95
C VAL A 189 -3.32 -12.34 -1.10
N PHE A 190 -4.53 -12.12 -1.62
CA PHE A 190 -5.57 -11.40 -0.88
C PHE A 190 -5.95 -12.11 0.42
N TYR A 191 -6.10 -13.44 0.39
CA TYR A 191 -6.35 -14.24 1.59
C TYR A 191 -5.13 -14.32 2.51
N GLN A 192 -3.90 -14.33 1.96
CA GLN A 192 -2.69 -14.27 2.78
C GLN A 192 -2.58 -12.94 3.53
N PHE A 193 -2.91 -11.83 2.90
CA PHE A 193 -2.93 -10.54 3.59
C PHE A 193 -3.92 -10.52 4.75
N ALA A 194 -5.11 -11.12 4.60
CA ALA A 194 -6.04 -11.27 5.70
C ALA A 194 -5.43 -12.10 6.85
N GLY A 195 -4.69 -13.17 6.52
CA GLY A 195 -3.95 -13.97 7.49
C GLY A 195 -2.87 -13.17 8.23
N PHE A 196 -2.07 -12.37 7.52
CA PHE A 196 -1.04 -11.51 8.10
C PHE A 196 -1.65 -10.49 9.07
N LEU A 197 -2.76 -9.88 8.68
CA LEU A 197 -3.51 -8.96 9.51
C LEU A 197 -3.99 -9.64 10.81
N ALA A 198 -4.60 -10.83 10.71
CA ALA A 198 -5.06 -11.59 11.88
C ALA A 198 -3.90 -11.99 12.81
N ASN A 199 -2.75 -12.35 12.24
CA ASN A 199 -1.55 -12.70 13.00
C ASN A 199 -0.95 -11.49 13.70
N SER A 200 -0.88 -10.33 13.02
CA SER A 200 -0.39 -9.07 13.61
C SER A 200 -1.20 -8.70 14.84
N LYS A 201 -2.52 -8.71 14.73
CA LYS A 201 -3.42 -8.45 15.86
C LYS A 201 -3.17 -9.41 17.03
N ARG A 202 -3.00 -10.70 16.75
CA ARG A 202 -2.71 -11.70 17.79
C ARG A 202 -1.38 -11.42 18.50
N ARG A 203 -0.34 -10.99 17.76
CA ARG A 203 0.96 -10.59 18.35
C ARG A 203 0.79 -9.40 19.28
N GLU A 204 0.11 -8.34 18.84
CA GLU A 204 -0.16 -7.16 19.66
C GLU A 204 -0.97 -7.47 20.93
N ASP A 205 -1.99 -8.34 20.84
CA ASP A 205 -2.79 -8.73 21.99
C ASP A 205 -2.00 -9.56 23.00
N MET A 206 -1.02 -10.35 22.56
CA MET A 206 -0.10 -11.09 23.43
C MET A 206 0.92 -10.19 24.14
N GLU A 207 1.34 -9.10 23.50
CA GLU A 207 2.29 -8.13 24.06
C GLU A 207 1.62 -7.16 25.07
N LYS A 208 0.31 -6.98 25.00
CA LYS A 208 -0.42 -6.16 25.96
C LYS A 208 -0.34 -6.81 27.35
N PRO A 209 0.13 -6.08 28.38
CA PRO A 209 0.19 -6.63 29.74
C PRO A 209 -1.20 -7.10 30.17
N VAL A 210 -1.28 -8.34 30.66
CA VAL A 210 -2.53 -8.90 31.21
C VAL A 210 -2.99 -7.97 32.32
N ARG A 211 -4.08 -7.23 32.08
CA ARG A 211 -4.72 -6.41 33.13
C ARG A 211 -5.09 -7.35 34.25
N THR A 212 -4.40 -7.22 35.39
CA THR A 212 -4.71 -8.03 36.57
C THR A 212 -6.16 -7.83 36.97
N THR A 213 -6.77 -8.87 37.48
CA THR A 213 -8.17 -8.90 37.94
C THR A 213 -8.52 -7.71 38.84
N ARG A 214 -7.54 -7.18 39.59
CA ARG A 214 -7.66 -5.99 40.44
C ARG A 214 -7.89 -4.69 39.65
N GLN A 215 -7.29 -4.55 38.47
CA GLN A 215 -7.51 -3.37 37.61
C GLN A 215 -8.85 -3.41 36.89
N ARG A 216 -9.38 -4.59 36.59
CA ARG A 216 -10.76 -4.75 36.07
C ARG A 216 -11.81 -4.39 37.13
N GLN A 217 -11.60 -4.82 38.37
CA GLN A 217 -12.54 -4.50 39.48
C GLN A 217 -12.60 -3.01 39.81
N MET A 218 -11.49 -2.26 39.63
CA MET A 218 -11.51 -0.79 39.84
C MET A 218 -12.22 -0.03 38.72
N LEU A 219 -12.27 -0.55 37.50
CA LEU A 219 -12.98 0.09 36.39
C LEU A 219 -14.49 -0.17 36.39
N GLU A 220 -14.95 -1.21 37.08
CA GLU A 220 -16.38 -1.55 37.27
C GLU A 220 -17.02 -0.81 38.47
N GLN A 221 -16.21 -0.09 39.28
CA GLN A 221 -16.68 0.69 40.44
C GLN A 221 -16.87 2.19 40.16
N PHE A 222 -16.63 2.63 38.91
CA PHE A 222 -16.87 4.00 38.45
C PHE A 222 -17.87 4.00 37.28
#